data_c409ba99a6c7504f0dfb082bde23e59e
#
_entry.id   c409ba99a6c7504f0dfb082bde23e59e
#
_cell.length_a   1.000
_cell.length_b   1.000
_cell.length_c   1.000
_cell.angle_alpha   90.00
_cell.angle_beta   90.00
_cell.angle_gamma   90.00
#
_symmetry.space_group_name_H-M   'P 1'
#
loop_
_entity.id
_entity.type
_entity.pdbx_description
1 polymer ?
#
loop_
_entity_poly.entity_id
_entity_poly.type
_entity_poly.pdbx_seq_one_letter_code
_entity_poly.pdbx_strand_id
1 'polypeptide(L)'
;MVFYGENGPFEYGNEGATELPIFHPASDDKTKVIWLCSIYPYSIMDSLNEAREVGFKDLDGNNHEWDRVGQIENYTQIDSYGYLVHQWTKYVKFGAQRVADIACRLAREGVLTRDQAILLTNTNDHLCDPKAKRDFCHSLGITEEFFDNVVEKHVNKDVIDKDIDGNWKRKDLFKNSRK
;
A
#
# COMPACT_ATOMS: atom_id res chain seq x y z
N MET A 1 -22.66 -15.46 14.75
CA MET A 1 -21.23 -15.58 14.43
C MET A 1 -20.91 -14.58 13.32
N VAL A 2 -19.83 -13.82 13.40
CA VAL A 2 -19.37 -12.85 12.42
C VAL A 2 -17.94 -13.23 12.02
N PHE A 3 -17.60 -13.15 10.73
CA PHE A 3 -16.25 -13.39 10.23
C PHE A 3 -15.65 -12.08 9.73
N TYR A 4 -14.41 -11.81 10.14
CA TYR A 4 -13.57 -10.73 9.63
C TYR A 4 -12.56 -11.33 8.66
N GLY A 5 -12.52 -10.76 7.44
CA GLY A 5 -11.61 -11.19 6.38
C GLY A 5 -10.21 -10.59 6.47
N GLU A 6 -10.03 -9.54 7.29
CA GLU A 6 -8.74 -8.91 7.49
C GLU A 6 -7.77 -9.84 8.22
N ASN A 7 -6.49 -9.70 7.91
CA ASN A 7 -5.43 -10.47 8.55
C ASN A 7 -5.01 -9.89 9.92
N GLY A 8 -5.83 -9.00 10.48
CA GLY A 8 -5.68 -8.42 11.81
C GLY A 8 -4.30 -7.81 12.07
N PRO A 9 -3.68 -8.13 13.22
CA PRO A 9 -2.37 -7.59 13.59
C PRO A 9 -1.26 -7.87 12.58
N PHE A 10 -1.36 -8.94 11.79
CA PHE A 10 -0.35 -9.29 10.79
C PHE A 10 -0.43 -8.46 9.52
N GLU A 11 -1.56 -7.84 9.24
CA GLU A 11 -1.73 -7.07 8.01
C GLU A 11 -0.80 -5.84 7.98
N TYR A 12 -0.65 -5.17 9.11
CA TYR A 12 0.12 -3.94 9.23
C TYR A 12 1.40 -4.08 10.07
N GLY A 13 1.75 -5.30 10.49
CA GLY A 13 2.99 -5.57 11.21
C GLY A 13 2.98 -5.05 12.63
N ASN A 14 2.06 -5.52 13.45
CA ASN A 14 2.02 -5.18 14.87
C ASN A 14 3.19 -5.82 15.64
N GLU A 15 3.99 -5.02 16.34
CA GLU A 15 5.10 -5.52 17.14
C GLU A 15 4.59 -6.49 18.23
N GLY A 16 5.21 -7.67 18.29
CA GLY A 16 4.90 -8.70 19.29
C GLY A 16 3.74 -9.64 18.95
N ALA A 17 3.06 -9.47 17.82
CA ALA A 17 2.05 -10.44 17.39
C ALA A 17 2.76 -11.66 16.78
N THR A 18 2.83 -12.76 17.53
CA THR A 18 3.39 -14.05 17.07
C THR A 18 2.32 -14.96 16.48
N GLU A 19 1.07 -14.78 16.89
CA GLU A 19 -0.07 -15.58 16.45
C GLU A 19 -1.31 -14.70 16.28
N LEU A 20 -2.16 -15.03 15.30
CA LEU A 20 -3.45 -14.39 15.12
C LEU A 20 -4.46 -15.10 16.07
N PRO A 21 -5.06 -14.40 17.03
CA PRO A 21 -6.07 -15.01 17.89
C PRO A 21 -7.29 -15.39 17.06
N ILE A 22 -7.95 -16.50 17.41
CA ILE A 22 -9.16 -16.93 16.70
C ILE A 22 -10.28 -15.90 16.85
N PHE A 23 -10.45 -15.36 18.06
CA PHE A 23 -11.52 -14.41 18.34
C PHE A 23 -11.01 -12.96 18.27
N HIS A 24 -11.76 -12.15 17.53
CA HIS A 24 -11.57 -10.70 17.51
C HIS A 24 -11.92 -10.09 18.89
N PRO A 25 -11.24 -9.00 19.31
CA PRO A 25 -11.54 -8.31 20.58
C PRO A 25 -13.00 -7.85 20.76
N ALA A 26 -13.74 -7.65 19.66
CA ALA A 26 -15.15 -7.30 19.68
C ALA A 26 -16.09 -8.49 19.96
N SER A 27 -15.56 -9.70 20.21
CA SER A 27 -16.36 -10.85 20.60
C SER A 27 -16.91 -10.66 22.02
N ASP A 28 -18.20 -11.03 22.19
CA ASP A 28 -18.88 -11.09 23.49
C ASP A 28 -19.54 -12.45 23.71
N ASP A 29 -20.33 -12.59 24.79
CA ASP A 29 -21.01 -13.86 25.12
C ASP A 29 -22.13 -14.21 24.13
N LYS A 30 -22.70 -13.22 23.44
CA LYS A 30 -23.80 -13.39 22.49
C LYS A 30 -23.32 -13.49 21.05
N THR A 31 -22.25 -12.73 20.71
CA THR A 31 -21.74 -12.65 19.35
C THR A 31 -20.28 -13.04 19.32
N LYS A 32 -19.98 -14.13 18.63
CA LYS A 32 -18.59 -14.52 18.35
C LYS A 32 -18.15 -13.89 17.03
N VAL A 33 -17.08 -13.10 17.09
CA VAL A 33 -16.41 -12.48 15.96
C VAL A 33 -15.08 -13.20 15.76
N ILE A 34 -14.85 -13.71 14.57
CA ILE A 34 -13.72 -14.60 14.27
C ILE A 34 -12.86 -13.97 13.18
N TRP A 35 -11.56 -13.96 13.38
CA TRP A 35 -10.60 -13.68 12.32
C TRP A 35 -10.56 -14.88 11.35
N LEU A 36 -11.04 -14.69 10.12
CA LEU A 36 -11.06 -15.78 9.13
C LEU A 36 -9.65 -16.32 8.85
N CYS A 37 -8.68 -15.44 8.78
CA CYS A 37 -7.28 -15.80 8.52
C CYS A 37 -6.61 -16.58 9.67
N SER A 38 -7.23 -16.65 10.86
CA SER A 38 -6.77 -17.57 11.92
C SER A 38 -7.12 -19.03 11.65
N ILE A 39 -8.13 -19.27 10.81
CA ILE A 39 -8.58 -20.61 10.40
C ILE A 39 -8.00 -20.97 9.05
N TYR A 40 -8.01 -20.01 8.11
CA TYR A 40 -7.47 -20.14 6.76
C TYR A 40 -6.34 -19.14 6.58
N PRO A 41 -5.06 -19.59 6.72
CA PRO A 41 -3.92 -18.72 6.53
C PRO A 41 -3.99 -17.99 5.18
N TYR A 42 -3.76 -16.69 5.22
CA TYR A 42 -3.80 -15.86 4.04
C TYR A 42 -2.39 -15.63 3.48
N SER A 43 -2.22 -15.94 2.20
CA SER A 43 -1.06 -15.55 1.40
C SER A 43 -1.54 -14.74 0.19
N ILE A 44 -0.89 -13.61 -0.08
CA ILE A 44 -1.19 -12.80 -1.26
C ILE A 44 -0.93 -13.60 -2.53
N MET A 45 0.20 -14.30 -2.58
CA MET A 45 0.62 -15.01 -3.78
C MET A 45 -0.25 -16.23 -4.06
N ASP A 46 -0.63 -16.98 -3.03
CA ASP A 46 -1.53 -18.12 -3.20
C ASP A 46 -2.92 -17.66 -3.66
N SER A 47 -3.46 -16.63 -3.02
CA SER A 47 -4.76 -16.04 -3.41
C SER A 47 -4.74 -15.51 -4.85
N LEU A 48 -3.64 -14.88 -5.29
CA LEU A 48 -3.47 -14.40 -6.65
C LEU A 48 -3.42 -15.56 -7.64
N ASN A 49 -2.69 -16.62 -7.33
CA ASN A 49 -2.58 -17.81 -8.19
C ASN A 49 -3.93 -18.50 -8.35
N GLU A 50 -4.66 -18.75 -7.26
CA GLU A 50 -6.01 -19.30 -7.30
C GLU A 50 -6.98 -18.42 -8.10
N ALA A 51 -6.92 -17.09 -7.92
CA ALA A 51 -7.75 -16.16 -8.68
C ALA A 51 -7.45 -16.23 -10.20
N ARG A 52 -6.18 -16.36 -10.59
CA ARG A 52 -5.77 -16.51 -11.99
C ARG A 52 -6.28 -17.82 -12.60
N GLU A 53 -6.29 -18.91 -11.83
CA GLU A 53 -6.85 -20.21 -12.29
C GLU A 53 -8.34 -20.13 -12.63
N VAL A 54 -9.10 -19.27 -11.94
CA VAL A 54 -10.53 -19.06 -12.23
C VAL A 54 -10.81 -17.87 -13.15
N GLY A 55 -9.77 -17.31 -13.78
CA GLY A 55 -9.90 -16.33 -14.86
C GLY A 55 -9.68 -14.87 -14.44
N PHE A 56 -9.15 -14.59 -13.26
CA PHE A 56 -8.72 -13.23 -12.89
C PHE A 56 -7.63 -12.77 -13.87
N LYS A 57 -7.78 -11.55 -14.36
CA LYS A 57 -6.80 -10.90 -15.23
C LYS A 57 -6.26 -9.67 -14.53
N ASP A 58 -4.98 -9.71 -14.21
CA ASP A 58 -4.24 -8.54 -13.77
C ASP A 58 -3.82 -7.64 -14.95
N LEU A 59 -3.12 -6.56 -14.68
CA LEU A 59 -2.71 -5.66 -15.74
C LEU A 59 -1.66 -6.27 -16.68
N ASP A 60 -0.88 -7.22 -16.24
CA ASP A 60 0.14 -7.86 -17.08
C ASP A 60 -0.50 -8.70 -18.21
N GLY A 61 -1.66 -9.31 -17.94
CA GLY A 61 -2.38 -10.16 -18.89
C GLY A 61 -3.33 -9.44 -19.86
N ASN A 62 -3.49 -8.12 -19.79
CA ASN A 62 -4.55 -7.39 -20.47
C ASN A 62 -4.09 -6.47 -21.61
N ASN A 63 -2.89 -6.60 -22.16
CA ASN A 63 -2.31 -5.65 -23.11
C ASN A 63 -2.43 -4.20 -22.65
N HIS A 64 -2.16 -3.96 -21.39
CA HIS A 64 -2.28 -2.62 -20.81
C HIS A 64 -1.19 -1.72 -21.37
N GLU A 65 -1.59 -0.62 -21.97
CA GLU A 65 -0.71 0.47 -22.40
C GLU A 65 -0.22 1.35 -21.23
N TRP A 66 -0.38 0.87 -19.99
CA TRP A 66 -0.09 1.68 -18.82
C TRP A 66 0.77 0.93 -17.80
N ASP A 67 2.03 1.31 -17.79
CA ASP A 67 2.95 0.95 -16.71
C ASP A 67 2.71 1.88 -15.53
N ARG A 68 2.23 1.33 -14.43
CA ARG A 68 1.92 2.11 -13.22
C ARG A 68 3.19 2.62 -12.55
N VAL A 69 3.33 3.92 -12.45
CA VAL A 69 4.42 4.57 -11.73
C VAL A 69 4.12 4.59 -10.22
N GLY A 70 5.12 4.33 -9.39
CA GLY A 70 4.94 4.31 -7.94
C GLY A 70 4.20 3.08 -7.41
N GLN A 71 4.24 1.98 -8.16
CA GLN A 71 3.73 0.67 -7.77
C GLN A 71 4.79 -0.42 -8.01
N ILE A 72 4.68 -1.55 -7.35
CA ILE A 72 5.57 -2.72 -7.53
C ILE A 72 4.80 -3.99 -7.87
N GLU A 73 3.51 -3.86 -8.14
CA GLU A 73 2.62 -4.96 -8.49
C GLU A 73 1.53 -4.48 -9.44
N ASN A 74 0.89 -5.40 -10.16
CA ASN A 74 -0.10 -5.12 -11.20
C ASN A 74 -1.42 -5.86 -11.00
N TYR A 75 -1.69 -6.34 -9.78
CA TYR A 75 -2.86 -7.18 -9.46
C TYR A 75 -3.81 -6.56 -8.43
N THR A 76 -3.43 -5.48 -7.74
CA THR A 76 -4.35 -4.77 -6.84
C THR A 76 -4.69 -3.37 -7.36
N GLN A 77 -5.88 -2.87 -7.00
CA GLN A 77 -6.32 -1.50 -7.36
C GLN A 77 -6.19 -1.21 -8.87
N ILE A 78 -6.57 -2.19 -9.68
CA ILE A 78 -6.44 -2.15 -11.14
C ILE A 78 -7.64 -1.48 -11.84
N ASP A 79 -8.67 -1.15 -11.08
CA ASP A 79 -9.96 -0.63 -11.53
C ASP A 79 -10.11 0.90 -11.40
N SER A 80 -9.15 1.58 -10.75
CA SER A 80 -9.28 3.01 -10.49
C SER A 80 -7.95 3.76 -10.48
N TYR A 81 -7.82 4.73 -11.39
CA TYR A 81 -6.72 5.70 -11.38
C TYR A 81 -6.71 6.58 -10.13
N GLY A 82 -7.89 7.06 -9.71
CA GLY A 82 -8.01 7.93 -8.54
C GLY A 82 -7.53 7.28 -7.26
N TYR A 83 -7.61 5.94 -7.17
CA TYR A 83 -7.14 5.22 -6.00
C TYR A 83 -5.61 5.29 -5.84
N LEU A 84 -4.86 5.30 -6.94
CA LEU A 84 -3.40 5.46 -6.88
C LEU A 84 -3.00 6.83 -6.34
N VAL A 85 -3.72 7.89 -6.74
CA VAL A 85 -3.52 9.23 -6.20
C VAL A 85 -3.86 9.27 -4.71
N HIS A 86 -4.97 8.66 -4.30
CA HIS A 86 -5.34 8.53 -2.89
C HIS A 86 -4.25 7.81 -2.08
N GLN A 87 -3.70 6.70 -2.58
CA GLN A 87 -2.61 6.00 -1.92
C GLN A 87 -1.35 6.86 -1.81
N TRP A 88 -0.98 7.58 -2.88
CA TRP A 88 0.16 8.48 -2.84
C TRP A 88 -0.01 9.62 -1.82
N THR A 89 -1.23 10.10 -1.57
CA THR A 89 -1.44 11.11 -0.52
C THR A 89 -1.07 10.62 0.88
N LYS A 90 -1.01 9.29 1.12
CA LYS A 90 -0.48 8.74 2.36
C LYS A 90 1.03 9.00 2.48
N TYR A 91 1.76 8.90 1.37
CA TYR A 91 3.19 9.17 1.38
C TYR A 91 3.51 10.58 1.89
N VAL A 92 2.84 11.60 1.35
CA VAL A 92 3.09 12.99 1.75
C VAL A 92 2.61 13.30 3.17
N LYS A 93 1.75 12.48 3.75
CA LYS A 93 1.27 12.60 5.13
C LYS A 93 2.10 11.80 6.13
N PHE A 94 2.47 10.57 5.78
CA PHE A 94 3.03 9.59 6.71
C PHE A 94 4.43 9.11 6.35
N GLY A 95 4.93 9.45 5.17
CA GLY A 95 6.24 9.02 4.67
C GLY A 95 6.26 7.60 4.12
N ALA A 96 5.10 6.96 3.95
CA ALA A 96 4.95 5.64 3.35
C ALA A 96 3.57 5.51 2.69
N GLN A 97 3.51 4.70 1.64
CA GLN A 97 2.27 4.36 0.94
C GLN A 97 2.19 2.86 0.59
N ARG A 98 1.44 2.52 -0.45
CA ARG A 98 1.14 1.15 -0.86
C ARG A 98 2.37 0.30 -1.18
N VAL A 99 3.43 0.88 -1.76
CA VAL A 99 4.66 0.14 -2.07
C VAL A 99 5.29 -0.41 -0.81
N ALA A 100 5.40 0.40 0.25
CA ALA A 100 5.91 -0.04 1.54
C ALA A 100 5.06 -1.18 2.14
N ASP A 101 3.72 -1.08 2.05
CA ASP A 101 2.80 -2.12 2.54
C ASP A 101 3.02 -3.45 1.79
N ILE A 102 3.01 -3.42 0.45
CA ILE A 102 3.18 -4.62 -0.38
C ILE A 102 4.58 -5.21 -0.19
N ALA A 103 5.63 -4.39 -0.25
CA ALA A 103 7.00 -4.86 -0.06
C ALA A 103 7.21 -5.53 1.30
N CYS A 104 6.63 -4.96 2.37
CA CYS A 104 6.66 -5.58 3.70
C CYS A 104 5.91 -6.91 3.75
N ARG A 105 4.76 -7.04 3.09
CA ARG A 105 4.00 -8.30 3.02
C ARG A 105 4.78 -9.36 2.27
N LEU A 106 5.28 -9.04 1.07
CA LEU A 106 6.08 -9.97 0.27
C LEU A 106 7.37 -10.41 0.98
N ALA A 107 7.98 -9.53 1.78
CA ALA A 107 9.13 -9.90 2.59
C ALA A 107 8.76 -10.86 3.74
N ARG A 108 7.59 -10.68 4.39
CA ARG A 108 7.10 -11.63 5.40
C ARG A 108 6.71 -12.98 4.83
N GLU A 109 6.22 -13.01 3.60
CA GLU A 109 5.91 -14.25 2.87
C GLU A 109 7.16 -14.92 2.27
N GLY A 110 8.35 -14.32 2.42
CA GLY A 110 9.60 -14.86 1.87
C GLY A 110 9.77 -14.69 0.35
N VAL A 111 8.89 -13.93 -0.29
CA VAL A 111 8.96 -13.64 -1.74
C VAL A 111 10.06 -12.63 -2.04
N LEU A 112 10.26 -11.65 -1.17
CA LEU A 112 11.35 -10.68 -1.24
C LEU A 112 12.28 -10.83 -0.05
N THR A 113 13.57 -10.57 -0.29
CA THR A 113 14.49 -10.32 0.83
C THR A 113 14.20 -8.93 1.42
N ARG A 114 14.62 -8.70 2.67
CA ARG A 114 14.51 -7.39 3.32
C ARG A 114 15.18 -6.28 2.49
N ASP A 115 16.35 -6.54 1.91
CA ASP A 115 17.08 -5.54 1.13
C ASP A 115 16.38 -5.21 -0.18
N GLN A 116 15.78 -6.21 -0.85
CA GLN A 116 14.93 -5.98 -2.02
C GLN A 116 13.70 -5.14 -1.67
N ALA A 117 13.03 -5.44 -0.56
CA ALA A 117 11.87 -4.68 -0.11
C ALA A 117 12.22 -3.21 0.20
N ILE A 118 13.38 -2.97 0.85
CA ILE A 118 13.89 -1.62 1.11
C ILE A 118 14.19 -0.89 -0.19
N LEU A 119 14.87 -1.55 -1.13
CA LEU A 119 15.21 -0.96 -2.44
C LEU A 119 13.94 -0.54 -3.18
N LEU A 120 12.97 -1.46 -3.34
CA LEU A 120 11.71 -1.20 -4.02
C LEU A 120 10.92 -0.07 -3.38
N THR A 121 10.87 -0.02 -2.05
CA THR A 121 10.21 1.06 -1.31
C THR A 121 10.89 2.40 -1.58
N ASN A 122 12.21 2.47 -1.47
CA ASN A 122 12.95 3.72 -1.64
C ASN A 122 12.89 4.26 -3.08
N THR A 123 12.77 3.37 -4.07
CA THR A 123 12.72 3.77 -5.48
C THR A 123 11.32 4.12 -5.97
N ASN A 124 10.26 3.60 -5.35
CA ASN A 124 8.91 3.74 -5.90
C ASN A 124 7.92 4.47 -4.98
N ASP A 125 8.06 4.34 -3.65
CA ASP A 125 7.01 4.77 -2.70
C ASP A 125 6.74 6.29 -2.71
N HIS A 126 7.70 7.10 -3.17
CA HIS A 126 7.55 8.55 -3.27
C HIS A 126 6.91 9.03 -4.58
N LEU A 127 6.75 8.16 -5.56
CA LEU A 127 6.29 8.53 -6.89
C LEU A 127 4.77 8.59 -6.97
N CYS A 128 4.25 9.71 -7.47
CA CYS A 128 2.86 9.83 -7.90
C CYS A 128 2.75 9.50 -9.39
N ASP A 129 1.89 8.57 -9.75
CA ASP A 129 1.67 8.25 -11.16
C ASP A 129 1.11 9.48 -11.91
N PRO A 130 1.83 9.99 -12.95
CA PRO A 130 1.42 11.22 -13.63
C PRO A 130 0.15 11.04 -14.46
N LYS A 131 -0.13 9.83 -14.98
CA LYS A 131 -1.36 9.53 -15.72
C LYS A 131 -2.54 9.51 -14.78
N ALA A 132 -2.39 8.82 -13.64
CA ALA A 132 -3.42 8.78 -12.61
C ALA A 132 -3.71 10.19 -12.03
N LYS A 133 -2.67 11.00 -11.79
CA LYS A 133 -2.84 12.37 -11.31
C LYS A 133 -3.63 13.23 -12.30
N ARG A 134 -3.29 13.19 -13.60
CA ARG A 134 -4.04 13.94 -14.63
C ARG A 134 -5.49 13.52 -14.71
N ASP A 135 -5.76 12.21 -14.72
CA ASP A 135 -7.12 11.67 -14.75
C ASP A 135 -7.93 12.10 -13.52
N PHE A 136 -7.31 12.02 -12.33
CA PHE A 136 -7.93 12.47 -11.08
C PHE A 136 -8.28 13.95 -11.10
N CYS A 137 -7.35 14.82 -11.52
CA CYS A 137 -7.58 16.24 -11.62
C CYS A 137 -8.68 16.57 -12.65
N HIS A 138 -8.66 15.90 -13.81
CA HIS A 138 -9.68 16.05 -14.84
C HIS A 138 -11.07 15.66 -14.32
N SER A 139 -11.17 14.53 -13.66
CA SER A 139 -12.44 14.02 -13.10
C SER A 139 -13.06 14.95 -12.04
N LEU A 140 -12.20 15.68 -11.30
CA LEU A 140 -12.64 16.66 -10.31
C LEU A 140 -12.83 18.07 -10.87
N GLY A 141 -12.51 18.31 -12.14
CA GLY A 141 -12.56 19.65 -12.75
C GLY A 141 -11.56 20.63 -12.15
N ILE A 142 -10.40 20.15 -11.68
CA ILE A 142 -9.32 20.96 -11.11
C ILE A 142 -8.05 20.88 -11.96
N THR A 143 -7.16 21.87 -11.83
CA THR A 143 -5.84 21.83 -12.47
C THR A 143 -4.85 21.04 -11.63
N GLU A 144 -3.81 20.48 -12.27
CA GLU A 144 -2.70 19.84 -11.54
C GLU A 144 -1.99 20.84 -10.63
N GLU A 145 -1.85 22.11 -11.04
CA GLU A 145 -1.30 23.17 -10.20
C GLU A 145 -2.13 23.41 -8.94
N PHE A 146 -3.46 23.41 -9.04
CA PHE A 146 -4.32 23.51 -7.87
C PHE A 146 -4.12 22.32 -6.92
N PHE A 147 -4.06 21.10 -7.48
CA PHE A 147 -3.78 19.89 -6.72
C PHE A 147 -2.46 19.98 -5.97
N ASP A 148 -1.37 20.39 -6.67
CA ASP A 148 -0.03 20.51 -6.06
C ASP A 148 0.00 21.56 -4.96
N ASN A 149 -0.69 22.69 -5.15
CA ASN A 149 -0.81 23.73 -4.14
C ASN A 149 -1.57 23.25 -2.89
N VAL A 150 -2.58 22.40 -3.05
CA VAL A 150 -3.28 21.78 -1.92
C VAL A 150 -2.36 20.79 -1.20
N VAL A 151 -1.64 19.94 -1.93
CA VAL A 151 -0.66 19.02 -1.34
C VAL A 151 0.40 19.78 -0.55
N GLU A 152 0.98 20.86 -1.12
CA GLU A 152 1.99 21.71 -0.44
C GLU A 152 1.51 22.25 0.92
N LYS A 153 0.22 22.59 1.02
CA LYS A 153 -0.37 23.10 2.27
C LYS A 153 -0.57 22.01 3.32
N HIS A 154 -0.74 20.76 2.90
CA HIS A 154 -1.15 19.65 3.78
C HIS A 154 -0.06 18.59 3.97
N VAL A 155 1.09 18.72 3.30
CA VAL A 155 2.21 17.80 3.50
C VAL A 155 2.71 17.87 4.95
N ASN A 156 3.03 16.70 5.49
CA ASN A 156 3.63 16.61 6.82
C ASN A 156 5.13 16.95 6.75
N LYS A 157 5.45 18.21 7.02
CA LYS A 157 6.83 18.73 6.95
C LYS A 157 7.76 18.15 8.01
N ASP A 158 7.26 17.46 9.02
CA ASP A 158 8.11 16.76 9.99
C ASP A 158 8.71 15.47 9.38
N VAL A 159 8.00 14.84 8.45
CA VAL A 159 8.37 13.55 7.85
C VAL A 159 8.89 13.70 6.42
N ILE A 160 8.34 14.64 5.66
CA ILE A 160 8.58 14.83 4.22
C ILE A 160 9.23 16.18 3.97
N ASP A 161 10.14 16.22 2.99
CA ASP A 161 10.73 17.44 2.45
C ASP A 161 10.86 17.35 0.94
N LYS A 162 11.16 18.44 0.27
CA LYS A 162 11.50 18.45 -1.16
C LYS A 162 12.99 18.22 -1.35
N ASP A 163 13.32 17.35 -2.29
CA ASP A 163 14.70 17.23 -2.76
C ASP A 163 15.10 18.43 -3.66
N ILE A 164 16.34 18.41 -4.15
CA ILE A 164 16.88 19.49 -5.00
C ILE A 164 16.09 19.67 -6.30
N ASP A 165 15.43 18.60 -6.77
CA ASP A 165 14.62 18.60 -7.99
C ASP A 165 13.15 18.95 -7.71
N GLY A 166 12.81 19.24 -6.46
CA GLY A 166 11.46 19.60 -6.03
C GLY A 166 10.52 18.42 -5.77
N ASN A 167 11.02 17.18 -5.80
CA ASN A 167 10.21 16.00 -5.52
C ASN A 167 10.05 15.76 -4.03
N TRP A 168 8.88 15.30 -3.62
CA TRP A 168 8.60 14.94 -2.22
C TRP A 168 9.39 13.70 -1.81
N LYS A 169 10.19 13.81 -0.77
CA LYS A 169 11.01 12.74 -0.22
C LYS A 169 10.91 12.65 1.28
N ARG A 170 10.90 11.43 1.79
CA ARG A 170 10.95 11.19 3.22
C ARG A 170 12.29 11.64 3.78
N LYS A 171 12.23 12.42 4.86
CA LYS A 171 13.43 12.74 5.65
C LYS A 171 13.99 11.45 6.22
N ASP A 172 15.30 11.27 6.14
CA ASP A 172 15.99 10.10 6.69
C ASP A 172 16.03 10.16 8.24
N LEU A 173 14.86 10.09 8.86
CA LEU A 173 14.72 10.10 10.31
C LEU A 173 15.33 8.85 10.97
N PHE A 174 15.58 7.79 10.19
CA PHE A 174 16.04 6.49 10.70
C PHE A 174 17.53 6.22 10.50
N LYS A 175 18.30 7.12 9.91
CA LYS A 175 19.76 6.93 9.78
C LYS A 175 20.49 6.84 11.11
N ASN A 176 19.90 7.40 12.19
CA ASN A 176 20.53 7.51 13.49
C ASN A 176 19.99 6.57 14.59
N SER A 177 18.97 5.74 14.30
CA SER A 177 18.36 4.86 15.31
C SER A 177 18.98 3.45 15.38
N ARG A 178 20.05 3.21 14.64
CA ARG A 178 20.85 1.99 14.76
C ARG A 178 22.26 2.37 15.25
N LYS A 179 22.39 2.68 16.52
CA LYS A 179 23.63 2.54 17.28
C LYS A 179 23.42 1.47 18.32
#